data_7827364cb998594c1a333cca75a1c4d1
#
_entry.id   7827364cb998594c1a333cca75a1c4d1
#
_cell.length_a   1.000
_cell.length_b   1.000
_cell.length_c   1.000
_cell.angle_alpha   90.00
_cell.angle_beta   90.00
_cell.angle_gamma   90.00
#
_symmetry.space_group_name_H-M   'P 1'
#
loop_
_entity.id
_entity.type
_entity.pdbx_description
1 polymer ?
#
loop_
_entity_poly.entity_id
_entity_poly.type
_entity_poly.pdbx_seq_one_letter_code
_entity_poly.pdbx_strand_id
1 'polypeptide(L)'
;PSALAAGLTGRTPKYGLHLDENRLPTKRFCVKYQPKDLTDWGILGAIIGKNLGSYWEVPLIEALEVIPNSDEMKHMGAAMASYGSTPLFHLHKITPEAKNLKIEQFNNLDLIDINSSDFESLKSSFGSKGDKIDVVVFAAPQLSIVEMQKVANLSKDKSFKVPVIVCTSPQVYADSIRMGFIEKIENSGAKVLQGTCFYQQYAREIGEANGWKKLLSNSTKIVNILGGYGYTPALATMENCILSAVKGEIV
;
A
#
# COMPACT_ATOMS: atom_id res chain seq x y z
N PRO A 1 17.59 5.28 -10.92
CA PRO A 1 18.83 5.67 -11.62
C PRO A 1 19.07 7.18 -11.62
N SER A 2 18.04 8.04 -11.91
CA SER A 2 18.22 9.50 -11.98
C SER A 2 18.65 10.12 -10.65
N ALA A 3 18.12 9.67 -9.52
CA ALA A 3 18.53 10.15 -8.18
C ALA A 3 19.98 9.81 -7.89
N LEU A 4 20.46 8.62 -8.24
CA LEU A 4 21.86 8.24 -8.10
C LEU A 4 22.76 9.08 -9.01
N ALA A 5 22.39 9.23 -10.27
CA ALA A 5 23.12 10.07 -11.22
C ALA A 5 23.19 11.52 -10.75
N ALA A 6 22.09 12.09 -10.24
CA ALA A 6 22.06 13.43 -9.66
C ALA A 6 22.98 13.56 -8.44
N GLY A 7 22.97 12.57 -7.55
CA GLY A 7 23.86 12.53 -6.38
C GLY A 7 25.35 12.48 -6.75
N LEU A 8 25.72 11.75 -7.80
CA LEU A 8 27.11 11.63 -8.29
C LEU A 8 27.57 12.85 -9.05
N THR A 9 26.71 13.50 -9.83
CA THR A 9 27.10 14.55 -10.79
C THR A 9 26.71 15.96 -10.35
N GLY A 10 25.85 16.10 -9.35
CA GLY A 10 25.22 17.36 -8.95
C GLY A 10 24.30 17.95 -10.01
N ARG A 11 23.83 17.13 -10.97
CA ARG A 11 23.00 17.55 -12.10
C ARG A 11 21.84 16.61 -12.30
N THR A 12 20.68 17.18 -12.72
CA THR A 12 19.46 16.46 -13.08
C THR A 12 19.14 16.71 -14.56
N PRO A 13 18.71 15.71 -15.32
CA PRO A 13 18.34 15.90 -16.72
C PRO A 13 17.10 16.80 -16.83
N LYS A 14 17.10 17.71 -17.80
CA LYS A 14 15.97 18.60 -18.10
C LYS A 14 14.95 17.87 -19.00
N TYR A 15 14.24 16.88 -18.43
CA TYR A 15 13.19 16.14 -19.15
C TYR A 15 12.20 15.46 -18.19
N GLY A 16 11.10 14.94 -18.72
CA GLY A 16 10.08 14.17 -17.99
C GLY A 16 9.49 14.98 -16.83
N LEU A 17 9.31 14.36 -15.67
CA LEU A 17 8.76 15.00 -14.47
C LEU A 17 9.72 15.97 -13.76
N HIS A 18 10.92 16.22 -14.31
CA HIS A 18 11.77 17.34 -13.89
C HIS A 18 11.32 18.67 -14.51
N LEU A 19 10.38 18.66 -15.46
CA LEU A 19 9.79 19.83 -16.08
C LEU A 19 8.43 20.10 -15.46
N ASP A 20 8.16 21.34 -15.07
CA ASP A 20 6.93 21.75 -14.39
C ASP A 20 5.68 21.50 -15.24
N GLU A 21 5.76 21.68 -16.54
CA GLU A 21 4.67 21.43 -17.48
C GLU A 21 4.21 19.96 -17.50
N ASN A 22 5.12 19.01 -17.24
CA ASN A 22 4.81 17.58 -17.21
C ASN A 22 4.26 17.11 -15.85
N ARG A 23 4.24 18.01 -14.87
CA ARG A 23 3.72 17.74 -13.52
C ARG A 23 2.29 18.23 -13.32
N LEU A 24 1.73 18.91 -14.34
CA LEU A 24 0.37 19.40 -14.27
C LEU A 24 -0.64 18.23 -14.28
N PRO A 25 -1.77 18.38 -13.59
CA PRO A 25 -2.86 17.40 -13.65
C PRO A 25 -3.34 17.14 -15.08
N THR A 26 -3.57 15.86 -15.40
CA THR A 26 -4.11 15.43 -16.69
C THR A 26 -5.46 14.75 -16.59
N LYS A 27 -5.86 14.33 -15.40
CA LYS A 27 -7.14 13.69 -15.10
C LYS A 27 -7.57 13.99 -13.66
N ARG A 28 -8.87 14.09 -13.41
CA ARG A 28 -9.44 14.45 -12.11
C ARG A 28 -10.22 13.27 -11.50
N PHE A 29 -10.13 13.14 -10.18
CA PHE A 29 -10.84 12.13 -9.40
C PHE A 29 -11.52 12.78 -8.21
N CYS A 30 -12.85 12.67 -8.12
CA CYS A 30 -13.62 13.20 -6.99
C CYS A 30 -13.97 12.07 -6.02
N VAL A 31 -13.43 12.13 -4.81
CA VAL A 31 -13.62 11.09 -3.79
C VAL A 31 -14.92 11.34 -3.04
N LYS A 32 -15.95 10.54 -3.34
CA LYS A 32 -17.26 10.60 -2.67
C LYS A 32 -17.33 9.71 -1.43
N TYR A 33 -16.47 8.70 -1.33
CA TYR A 33 -16.34 7.83 -0.17
C TYR A 33 -14.97 8.06 0.49
N GLN A 34 -14.97 8.49 1.74
CA GLN A 34 -13.73 8.81 2.46
C GLN A 34 -13.04 7.55 2.98
N PRO A 35 -11.72 7.36 2.70
CA PRO A 35 -10.95 6.26 3.27
C PRO A 35 -10.93 6.28 4.80
N LYS A 36 -11.05 5.11 5.45
CA LYS A 36 -11.17 4.98 6.90
C LYS A 36 -9.91 4.41 7.56
N ASP A 37 -9.10 3.69 6.81
CA ASP A 37 -7.88 3.03 7.30
C ASP A 37 -6.82 2.91 6.19
N LEU A 38 -5.65 2.36 6.51
CA LEU A 38 -4.55 2.18 5.56
C LEU A 38 -4.95 1.33 4.34
N THR A 39 -5.83 0.34 4.52
CA THR A 39 -6.29 -0.53 3.42
C THR A 39 -7.20 0.25 2.47
N ASP A 40 -8.10 1.07 3.00
CA ASP A 40 -8.94 1.95 2.18
C ASP A 40 -8.11 2.96 1.38
N TRP A 41 -7.06 3.55 1.96
CA TRP A 41 -6.13 4.40 1.22
C TRP A 41 -5.43 3.64 0.09
N GLY A 42 -5.02 2.39 0.35
CA GLY A 42 -4.48 1.51 -0.70
C GLY A 42 -5.51 1.21 -1.80
N ILE A 43 -6.76 0.97 -1.44
CA ILE A 43 -7.87 0.73 -2.38
C ILE A 43 -8.12 1.98 -3.23
N LEU A 44 -8.17 3.16 -2.63
CA LEU A 44 -8.29 4.43 -3.37
C LEU A 44 -7.17 4.54 -4.41
N GLY A 45 -5.92 4.29 -4.03
CA GLY A 45 -4.79 4.28 -4.95
C GLY A 45 -4.95 3.28 -6.10
N ALA A 46 -5.44 2.07 -5.81
CA ALA A 46 -5.68 1.05 -6.83
C ALA A 46 -6.80 1.44 -7.81
N ILE A 47 -7.89 2.00 -7.31
CA ILE A 47 -9.02 2.48 -8.15
C ILE A 47 -8.50 3.58 -9.09
N ILE A 48 -7.79 4.57 -8.58
CA ILE A 48 -7.21 5.64 -9.39
C ILE A 48 -6.25 5.06 -10.43
N GLY A 49 -5.28 4.22 -10.00
CA GLY A 49 -4.30 3.62 -10.90
C GLY A 49 -4.94 2.82 -12.04
N LYS A 50 -6.02 2.05 -11.76
CA LYS A 50 -6.77 1.31 -12.80
C LYS A 50 -7.46 2.20 -13.82
N ASN A 51 -7.84 3.42 -13.44
CA ASN A 51 -8.54 4.36 -14.29
C ASN A 51 -7.60 5.30 -15.06
N LEU A 52 -6.29 5.18 -14.86
CA LEU A 52 -5.28 5.88 -15.66
C LEU A 52 -4.92 5.02 -16.88
N GLY A 53 -4.86 5.64 -18.05
CA GLY A 53 -4.57 4.95 -19.32
C GLY A 53 -3.08 4.95 -19.68
N SER A 54 -2.26 5.73 -18.96
CA SER A 54 -0.84 5.91 -19.27
C SER A 54 -0.05 6.27 -18.02
N TYR A 55 1.20 5.85 -17.95
CA TYR A 55 2.15 6.27 -16.91
C TYR A 55 2.57 7.75 -17.00
N TRP A 56 2.13 8.47 -18.03
CA TRP A 56 2.29 9.92 -18.14
C TRP A 56 1.14 10.70 -17.52
N GLU A 57 0.04 10.03 -17.18
CA GLU A 57 -1.09 10.71 -16.54
C GLU A 57 -0.79 11.05 -15.09
N VAL A 58 -1.15 12.27 -14.71
CA VAL A 58 -0.99 12.82 -13.36
C VAL A 58 -2.39 13.06 -12.79
N PRO A 59 -2.86 12.26 -11.83
CA PRO A 59 -4.18 12.42 -11.24
C PRO A 59 -4.21 13.59 -10.26
N LEU A 60 -5.27 14.42 -10.34
CA LEU A 60 -5.68 15.38 -9.32
C LEU A 60 -6.84 14.79 -8.52
N ILE A 61 -6.60 14.54 -7.25
CA ILE A 61 -7.54 13.91 -6.33
C ILE A 61 -8.21 14.99 -5.48
N GLU A 62 -9.53 15.04 -5.55
CA GLU A 62 -10.37 16.11 -4.98
C GLU A 62 -11.35 15.57 -3.94
N ALA A 63 -11.96 16.50 -3.19
CA ALA A 63 -13.00 16.22 -2.20
C ALA A 63 -12.57 15.27 -1.06
N LEU A 64 -11.28 15.25 -0.71
CA LEU A 64 -10.82 14.61 0.50
C LEU A 64 -11.18 15.50 1.71
N GLU A 65 -11.90 14.94 2.66
CA GLU A 65 -12.30 15.60 3.92
C GLU A 65 -11.24 15.41 5.01
N VAL A 66 -10.38 14.40 4.86
CA VAL A 66 -9.33 14.04 5.81
C VAL A 66 -7.97 14.23 5.16
N ILE A 67 -7.05 14.86 5.89
CA ILE A 67 -5.64 14.97 5.45
C ILE A 67 -4.96 13.65 5.80
N PRO A 68 -4.48 12.89 4.79
CA PRO A 68 -3.77 11.64 5.04
C PRO A 68 -2.43 11.87 5.74
N ASN A 69 -2.09 10.97 6.65
CA ASN A 69 -0.74 10.91 7.20
C ASN A 69 0.24 10.26 6.21
N SER A 70 1.53 10.20 6.58
CA SER A 70 2.57 9.69 5.69
C SER A 70 2.40 8.20 5.33
N ASP A 71 1.88 7.37 6.26
CA ASP A 71 1.64 5.95 6.00
C ASP A 71 0.45 5.75 5.07
N GLU A 72 -0.61 6.53 5.23
CA GLU A 72 -1.77 6.53 4.35
C GLU A 72 -1.40 6.94 2.91
N MET A 73 -0.62 8.03 2.77
CA MET A 73 -0.08 8.44 1.45
C MET A 73 0.86 7.38 0.87
N LYS A 74 1.67 6.72 1.70
CA LYS A 74 2.56 5.63 1.30
C LYS A 74 1.77 4.44 0.73
N HIS A 75 0.70 4.00 1.41
CA HIS A 75 -0.16 2.91 0.94
C HIS A 75 -0.89 3.27 -0.36
N MET A 76 -1.47 4.47 -0.43
CA MET A 76 -2.15 4.97 -1.62
C MET A 76 -1.20 5.05 -2.82
N GLY A 77 -0.06 5.73 -2.67
CA GLY A 77 0.91 5.90 -3.76
C GLY A 77 1.51 4.57 -4.22
N ALA A 78 1.79 3.64 -3.28
CA ALA A 78 2.30 2.31 -3.61
C ALA A 78 1.28 1.47 -4.41
N ALA A 79 0.01 1.54 -4.06
CA ALA A 79 -1.06 0.87 -4.80
C ALA A 79 -1.27 1.53 -6.17
N MET A 80 -1.34 2.85 -6.23
CA MET A 80 -1.51 3.60 -7.48
C MET A 80 -0.40 3.29 -8.49
N ALA A 81 0.85 3.25 -8.04
CA ALA A 81 1.98 2.85 -8.87
C ALA A 81 1.89 1.39 -9.32
N SER A 82 1.40 0.48 -8.46
CA SER A 82 1.26 -0.94 -8.80
C SER A 82 0.17 -1.22 -9.85
N TYR A 83 -0.93 -0.49 -9.80
CA TYR A 83 -2.08 -0.69 -10.70
C TYR A 83 -2.02 0.13 -11.99
N GLY A 84 -1.40 1.33 -11.95
CA GLY A 84 -1.38 2.27 -13.07
C GLY A 84 -0.01 2.75 -13.50
N SER A 85 1.08 2.26 -12.87
CA SER A 85 2.46 2.79 -13.08
C SER A 85 2.55 4.30 -12.85
N THR A 86 1.70 4.86 -12.01
CA THR A 86 1.55 6.30 -11.76
C THR A 86 2.79 6.87 -11.07
N PRO A 87 3.51 7.80 -11.67
CA PRO A 87 4.76 8.32 -11.12
C PRO A 87 4.57 9.52 -10.18
N LEU A 88 3.46 10.23 -10.29
CA LEU A 88 3.14 11.45 -9.56
C LEU A 88 1.63 11.55 -9.36
N PHE A 89 1.19 12.10 -8.25
CA PHE A 89 -0.19 12.43 -7.97
C PHE A 89 -0.31 13.75 -7.19
N HIS A 90 -1.44 14.41 -7.30
CA HIS A 90 -1.78 15.59 -6.55
C HIS A 90 -3.01 15.35 -5.68
N LEU A 91 -2.90 15.62 -4.38
CA LEU A 91 -4.05 15.76 -3.48
C LEU A 91 -4.38 17.25 -3.38
N HIS A 92 -5.53 17.65 -3.89
CA HIS A 92 -5.95 19.07 -3.93
C HIS A 92 -5.91 19.68 -2.52
N LYS A 93 -5.27 20.84 -2.39
CA LYS A 93 -5.03 21.57 -1.14
C LYS A 93 -4.14 20.88 -0.11
N ILE A 94 -3.62 19.67 -0.39
CA ILE A 94 -2.85 18.87 0.57
C ILE A 94 -1.39 18.75 0.14
N THR A 95 -1.12 18.18 -1.05
CA THR A 95 0.27 18.01 -1.51
C THR A 95 0.89 19.35 -1.90
N PRO A 96 2.21 19.53 -1.71
CA PRO A 96 2.86 20.83 -1.84
C PRO A 96 2.54 21.56 -3.15
N GLU A 97 2.62 20.89 -4.28
CA GLU A 97 2.35 21.50 -5.60
C GLU A 97 0.86 21.77 -5.83
N ALA A 98 -0.02 20.96 -5.23
CA ALA A 98 -1.48 21.11 -5.36
C ALA A 98 -2.11 22.04 -4.31
N LYS A 99 -1.31 22.53 -3.35
CA LYS A 99 -1.83 23.37 -2.25
C LYS A 99 -2.50 24.64 -2.76
N ASN A 100 -1.97 25.23 -3.81
CA ASN A 100 -2.45 26.49 -4.38
C ASN A 100 -3.07 26.32 -5.77
N LEU A 101 -3.27 25.09 -6.26
CA LEU A 101 -3.93 24.84 -7.53
C LEU A 101 -5.38 25.33 -7.49
N LYS A 102 -5.74 26.12 -8.50
CA LYS A 102 -7.12 26.52 -8.73
C LYS A 102 -7.78 25.46 -9.58
N ILE A 103 -8.72 24.73 -9.00
CA ILE A 103 -9.37 23.58 -9.64
C ILE A 103 -10.09 23.96 -10.94
N GLU A 104 -10.56 25.21 -11.01
CA GLU A 104 -11.24 25.77 -12.18
C GLU A 104 -10.37 25.73 -13.45
N GLN A 105 -9.04 25.77 -13.31
CA GLN A 105 -8.10 25.68 -14.42
C GLN A 105 -8.10 24.31 -15.09
N PHE A 106 -8.64 23.29 -14.42
CA PHE A 106 -8.67 21.91 -14.86
C PHE A 106 -10.09 21.38 -15.16
N ASN A 107 -11.08 22.28 -15.28
CA ASN A 107 -12.48 21.89 -15.55
C ASN A 107 -12.69 21.24 -16.92
N ASN A 108 -11.73 21.38 -17.83
CA ASN A 108 -11.72 20.71 -19.13
C ASN A 108 -11.21 19.26 -19.07
N LEU A 109 -10.67 18.81 -17.95
CA LEU A 109 -10.21 17.45 -17.78
C LEU A 109 -11.36 16.51 -17.38
N ASP A 110 -11.25 15.26 -17.79
CA ASP A 110 -12.18 14.21 -17.38
C ASP A 110 -12.21 14.09 -15.86
N LEU A 111 -13.43 14.08 -15.29
CA LEU A 111 -13.69 13.90 -13.88
C LEU A 111 -14.32 12.53 -13.64
N ILE A 112 -13.71 11.73 -12.79
CA ILE A 112 -14.20 10.41 -12.38
C ILE A 112 -14.61 10.50 -10.92
N ASP A 113 -15.87 10.19 -10.62
CA ASP A 113 -16.35 10.04 -9.25
C ASP A 113 -15.96 8.66 -8.70
N ILE A 114 -15.43 8.63 -7.47
CA ILE A 114 -15.09 7.40 -6.76
C ILE A 114 -16.06 7.22 -5.60
N ASN A 115 -16.88 6.18 -5.68
CA ASN A 115 -17.97 5.91 -4.77
C ASN A 115 -17.67 4.71 -3.84
N SER A 116 -18.52 4.48 -2.85
CA SER A 116 -18.42 3.29 -1.98
C SER A 116 -18.51 1.96 -2.74
N SER A 117 -19.32 1.90 -3.81
CA SER A 117 -19.40 0.73 -4.66
C SER A 117 -18.10 0.32 -5.32
N ASP A 118 -17.23 1.28 -5.66
CA ASP A 118 -15.92 1.01 -6.25
C ASP A 118 -14.99 0.35 -5.23
N PHE A 119 -15.03 0.83 -3.97
CA PHE A 119 -14.30 0.22 -2.85
C PHE A 119 -14.77 -1.20 -2.57
N GLU A 120 -16.10 -1.41 -2.48
CA GLU A 120 -16.66 -2.74 -2.22
C GLU A 120 -16.36 -3.72 -3.36
N SER A 121 -16.44 -3.28 -4.61
CA SER A 121 -16.10 -4.08 -5.78
C SER A 121 -14.64 -4.54 -5.74
N LEU A 122 -13.72 -3.65 -5.38
CA LEU A 122 -12.30 -4.01 -5.26
C LEU A 122 -12.05 -4.95 -4.08
N LYS A 123 -12.64 -4.69 -2.91
CA LYS A 123 -12.52 -5.55 -1.72
C LYS A 123 -13.01 -6.96 -2.01
N SER A 124 -14.20 -7.09 -2.58
CA SER A 124 -14.82 -8.39 -2.87
C SER A 124 -14.06 -9.23 -3.90
N SER A 125 -13.19 -8.60 -4.71
CA SER A 125 -12.33 -9.33 -5.65
C SER A 125 -11.16 -10.07 -4.97
N PHE A 126 -10.90 -9.82 -3.68
CA PHE A 126 -9.76 -10.36 -2.94
C PHE A 126 -10.17 -11.20 -1.73
N GLY A 127 -10.86 -12.32 -1.98
CA GLY A 127 -11.22 -13.28 -0.95
C GLY A 127 -12.52 -12.96 -0.22
N SER A 128 -13.01 -13.93 0.53
CA SER A 128 -14.27 -13.85 1.25
C SER A 128 -14.11 -14.31 2.70
N LYS A 129 -14.98 -13.81 3.56
CA LYS A 129 -15.05 -14.25 4.96
C LYS A 129 -15.22 -15.78 5.05
N GLY A 130 -14.47 -16.43 5.95
CA GLY A 130 -14.46 -17.88 6.12
C GLY A 130 -13.47 -18.64 5.22
N ASP A 131 -12.87 -17.97 4.22
CA ASP A 131 -11.81 -18.56 3.41
C ASP A 131 -10.59 -18.91 4.28
N LYS A 132 -10.08 -20.14 4.16
CA LYS A 132 -8.81 -20.53 4.81
C LYS A 132 -7.65 -19.76 4.24
N ILE A 133 -6.67 -19.47 5.08
CA ILE A 133 -5.44 -18.78 4.68
C ILE A 133 -4.22 -19.61 5.08
N ASP A 134 -3.15 -19.51 4.31
CA ASP A 134 -1.90 -20.24 4.57
C ASP A 134 -0.85 -19.34 5.22
N VAL A 135 -0.88 -18.05 4.94
CA VAL A 135 0.10 -17.06 5.44
C VAL A 135 -0.50 -15.67 5.48
N VAL A 136 -0.10 -14.88 6.47
CA VAL A 136 -0.35 -13.42 6.52
C VAL A 136 0.95 -12.68 6.28
N VAL A 137 0.93 -11.66 5.42
CA VAL A 137 2.13 -10.89 5.07
C VAL A 137 1.87 -9.39 5.20
N PHE A 138 2.62 -8.74 6.06
CA PHE A 138 2.69 -7.28 6.18
C PHE A 138 3.97 -6.79 5.50
N ALA A 139 3.85 -6.37 4.23
CA ALA A 139 4.98 -5.95 3.40
C ALA A 139 4.51 -5.15 2.19
N ALA A 140 5.47 -4.55 1.45
CA ALA A 140 5.25 -3.85 0.19
C ALA A 140 4.07 -2.85 0.17
N PRO A 141 4.12 -1.76 0.96
CA PRO A 141 5.36 -1.15 1.50
C PRO A 141 5.90 -1.84 2.76
N GLN A 142 7.20 -1.63 3.03
CA GLN A 142 7.78 -1.96 4.33
C GLN A 142 7.09 -1.13 5.43
N LEU A 143 6.91 -1.74 6.60
CA LEU A 143 6.21 -1.10 7.71
C LEU A 143 7.04 0.04 8.30
N SER A 144 6.39 1.15 8.59
CA SER A 144 6.92 2.26 9.39
C SER A 144 6.98 1.87 10.87
N ILE A 145 7.62 2.71 11.69
CA ILE A 145 7.64 2.52 13.15
C ILE A 145 6.24 2.55 13.78
N VAL A 146 5.33 3.36 13.23
CA VAL A 146 3.94 3.47 13.69
C VAL A 146 3.15 2.21 13.33
N GLU A 147 3.34 1.69 12.13
CA GLU A 147 2.75 0.42 11.71
C GLU A 147 3.30 -0.76 12.52
N MET A 148 4.61 -0.78 12.83
CA MET A 148 5.22 -1.78 13.71
C MET A 148 4.63 -1.74 15.13
N GLN A 149 4.43 -0.55 15.69
CA GLN A 149 3.74 -0.36 16.97
C GLN A 149 2.31 -0.91 16.92
N LYS A 150 1.58 -0.62 15.84
CA LYS A 150 0.20 -1.12 15.64
C LYS A 150 0.15 -2.64 15.58
N VAL A 151 1.04 -3.27 14.79
CA VAL A 151 1.15 -4.73 14.72
C VAL A 151 1.49 -5.32 16.10
N ALA A 152 2.48 -4.74 16.81
CA ALA A 152 2.86 -5.20 18.16
C ALA A 152 1.70 -5.15 19.15
N ASN A 153 0.91 -4.07 19.12
CA ASN A 153 -0.25 -3.92 20.00
C ASN A 153 -1.37 -4.90 19.65
N LEU A 154 -1.63 -5.11 18.36
CA LEU A 154 -2.64 -6.06 17.88
C LEU A 154 -2.25 -7.52 18.12
N SER A 155 -0.95 -7.83 18.15
CA SER A 155 -0.42 -9.18 18.38
C SER A 155 -0.33 -9.55 19.87
N LYS A 156 -0.42 -8.56 20.77
CA LYS A 156 -0.29 -8.78 22.22
C LYS A 156 -1.24 -9.89 22.70
N ASP A 157 -0.70 -10.82 23.49
CA ASP A 157 -1.43 -11.95 24.11
C ASP A 157 -2.15 -12.85 23.09
N LYS A 158 -1.67 -12.89 21.84
CA LYS A 158 -2.20 -13.76 20.79
C LYS A 158 -1.19 -14.83 20.40
N SER A 159 -1.69 -15.95 19.85
CA SER A 159 -0.91 -17.00 19.22
C SER A 159 -1.46 -17.25 17.82
N PHE A 160 -0.60 -17.16 16.83
CA PHE A 160 -0.99 -17.33 15.43
C PHE A 160 -1.02 -18.81 15.05
N LYS A 161 -2.10 -19.22 14.35
CA LYS A 161 -2.25 -20.57 13.79
C LYS A 161 -1.57 -20.72 12.44
N VAL A 162 -1.42 -19.60 11.72
CA VAL A 162 -0.74 -19.56 10.42
C VAL A 162 0.48 -18.65 10.52
N PRO A 163 1.51 -18.89 9.70
CA PRO A 163 2.68 -18.00 9.65
C PRO A 163 2.30 -16.56 9.39
N VAL A 164 2.95 -15.64 10.11
CA VAL A 164 2.83 -14.19 9.91
C VAL A 164 4.22 -13.64 9.62
N ILE A 165 4.37 -12.98 8.48
CA ILE A 165 5.63 -12.35 8.05
C ILE A 165 5.45 -10.84 8.05
N VAL A 166 6.35 -10.14 8.72
CA VAL A 166 6.38 -8.67 8.81
C VAL A 166 7.68 -8.16 8.23
N CYS A 167 7.62 -7.27 7.24
CA CYS A 167 8.82 -6.70 6.61
C CYS A 167 8.95 -5.21 6.94
N THR A 168 10.12 -4.81 7.40
CA THR A 168 10.44 -3.41 7.71
C THR A 168 11.87 -3.04 7.28
N SER A 169 12.24 -1.77 7.39
CA SER A 169 13.62 -1.33 7.09
C SER A 169 14.58 -1.69 8.25
N PRO A 170 15.90 -1.79 7.99
CA PRO A 170 16.87 -2.03 9.07
C PRO A 170 16.82 -0.98 10.17
N GLN A 171 16.57 0.29 9.82
CA GLN A 171 16.47 1.38 10.77
C GLN A 171 15.25 1.22 11.69
N VAL A 172 14.08 1.00 11.08
CA VAL A 172 12.82 0.76 11.84
C VAL A 172 12.92 -0.52 12.67
N TYR A 173 13.58 -1.57 12.17
CA TYR A 173 13.83 -2.80 12.92
C TYR A 173 14.64 -2.53 14.19
N ALA A 174 15.75 -1.80 14.09
CA ALA A 174 16.60 -1.44 15.22
C ALA A 174 15.84 -0.63 16.28
N ASP A 175 15.03 0.35 15.86
CA ASP A 175 14.20 1.13 16.76
C ASP A 175 13.07 0.28 17.38
N SER A 176 12.47 -0.63 16.61
CA SER A 176 11.44 -1.55 17.09
C SER A 176 11.95 -2.53 18.16
N ILE A 177 13.23 -2.94 18.10
CA ILE A 177 13.89 -3.69 19.18
C ILE A 177 13.92 -2.86 20.46
N ARG A 178 14.42 -1.61 20.39
CA ARG A 178 14.54 -0.71 21.56
C ARG A 178 13.19 -0.42 22.21
N MET A 179 12.12 -0.37 21.40
CA MET A 179 10.75 -0.11 21.85
C MET A 179 10.00 -1.39 22.28
N GLY A 180 10.62 -2.58 22.19
CA GLY A 180 10.02 -3.85 22.55
C GLY A 180 8.91 -4.33 21.58
N PHE A 181 8.85 -3.77 20.37
CA PHE A 181 7.84 -4.16 19.38
C PHE A 181 8.17 -5.53 18.75
N ILE A 182 9.45 -5.78 18.42
CA ILE A 182 9.88 -7.05 17.84
C ILE A 182 9.53 -8.21 18.76
N GLU A 183 9.89 -8.13 20.04
CA GLU A 183 9.59 -9.16 21.03
C GLU A 183 8.08 -9.48 21.10
N LYS A 184 7.24 -8.44 21.16
CA LYS A 184 5.76 -8.63 21.19
C LYS A 184 5.23 -9.31 19.94
N ILE A 185 5.76 -8.97 18.77
CA ILE A 185 5.34 -9.53 17.48
C ILE A 185 5.80 -11.00 17.39
N GLU A 186 7.05 -11.29 17.72
CA GLU A 186 7.62 -12.63 17.60
C GLU A 186 7.09 -13.60 18.65
N ASN A 187 6.78 -13.13 19.86
CA ASN A 187 6.11 -13.93 20.90
C ASN A 187 4.72 -14.45 20.47
N SER A 188 4.08 -13.80 19.50
CA SER A 188 2.81 -14.26 18.91
C SER A 188 3.00 -15.34 17.82
N GLY A 189 4.24 -15.68 17.46
CA GLY A 189 4.58 -16.63 16.39
C GLY A 189 4.82 -15.98 15.02
N ALA A 190 4.89 -14.67 14.93
CA ALA A 190 5.28 -13.98 13.70
C ALA A 190 6.80 -13.99 13.49
N LYS A 191 7.22 -13.73 12.26
CA LYS A 191 8.62 -13.50 11.90
C LYS A 191 8.80 -12.10 11.34
N VAL A 192 9.73 -11.33 11.91
CA VAL A 192 10.05 -9.99 11.43
C VAL A 192 11.32 -10.03 10.59
N LEU A 193 11.24 -9.53 9.35
CA LEU A 193 12.33 -9.47 8.39
C LEU A 193 12.72 -8.01 8.13
N GLN A 194 14.02 -7.72 8.10
CA GLN A 194 14.53 -6.38 7.87
C GLN A 194 15.21 -6.26 6.50
N GLY A 195 15.08 -5.08 5.88
CA GLY A 195 15.79 -4.72 4.65
C GLY A 195 15.38 -5.52 3.43
N THR A 196 14.25 -6.20 3.49
CA THR A 196 13.77 -7.08 2.42
C THR A 196 12.35 -6.73 1.98
N CYS A 197 11.97 -7.18 0.80
CA CYS A 197 10.62 -7.10 0.29
C CYS A 197 10.12 -8.51 -0.06
N PHE A 198 8.98 -8.93 0.49
CA PHE A 198 8.49 -10.28 0.39
C PHE A 198 8.44 -10.82 -1.05
N TYR A 199 7.88 -10.05 -2.01
CA TYR A 199 7.76 -10.54 -3.39
C TYR A 199 9.10 -10.58 -4.16
N GLN A 200 10.14 -9.86 -3.68
CA GLN A 200 11.49 -9.89 -4.28
C GLN A 200 12.42 -10.92 -3.64
N GLN A 201 11.95 -11.64 -2.62
CA GLN A 201 12.71 -12.63 -1.85
C GLN A 201 12.28 -14.06 -2.18
N TYR A 202 12.30 -14.41 -3.49
CA TYR A 202 11.90 -15.75 -3.93
C TYR A 202 10.48 -16.14 -3.46
N ALA A 203 9.51 -15.21 -3.56
CA ALA A 203 8.16 -15.43 -3.03
C ALA A 203 7.49 -16.68 -3.60
N ARG A 204 7.70 -17.00 -4.88
CA ARG A 204 7.18 -18.21 -5.51
C ARG A 204 7.78 -19.46 -4.86
N GLU A 205 9.09 -19.53 -4.78
CA GLU A 205 9.83 -20.66 -4.23
C GLU A 205 9.52 -20.89 -2.75
N ILE A 206 9.37 -19.80 -1.98
CA ILE A 206 8.94 -19.87 -0.58
C ILE A 206 7.51 -20.42 -0.49
N GLY A 207 6.60 -19.97 -1.35
CA GLY A 207 5.24 -20.47 -1.41
C GLY A 207 5.18 -21.96 -1.72
N GLU A 208 5.90 -22.38 -2.76
CA GLU A 208 5.99 -23.80 -3.18
C GLU A 208 6.58 -24.68 -2.06
N ALA A 209 7.69 -24.25 -1.45
CA ALA A 209 8.38 -25.01 -0.40
C ALA A 209 7.53 -25.19 0.87
N ASN A 210 6.62 -24.26 1.17
CA ASN A 210 5.76 -24.30 2.35
C ASN A 210 4.32 -24.71 2.02
N GLY A 211 3.98 -24.93 0.76
CA GLY A 211 2.62 -25.21 0.32
C GLY A 211 1.65 -24.03 0.47
N TRP A 212 2.18 -22.80 0.53
CA TRP A 212 1.37 -21.60 0.69
C TRP A 212 0.77 -21.17 -0.65
N LYS A 213 -0.56 -21.09 -0.70
CA LYS A 213 -1.31 -20.60 -1.85
C LYS A 213 -2.16 -19.39 -1.50
N LYS A 214 -2.90 -19.44 -0.39
CA LYS A 214 -3.77 -18.35 0.02
C LYS A 214 -3.05 -17.41 0.98
N LEU A 215 -2.72 -16.23 0.49
CA LEU A 215 -2.00 -15.20 1.25
C LEU A 215 -2.94 -14.06 1.59
N LEU A 216 -2.96 -13.64 2.86
CA LEU A 216 -3.72 -12.47 3.33
C LEU A 216 -2.78 -11.30 3.62
N SER A 217 -3.15 -10.09 3.22
CA SER A 217 -2.42 -8.86 3.50
C SER A 217 -3.34 -7.65 3.65
N ASN A 218 -2.84 -6.61 4.31
CA ASN A 218 -3.48 -5.29 4.33
C ASN A 218 -2.99 -4.37 3.20
N SER A 219 -2.03 -4.81 2.41
CA SER A 219 -1.43 -4.02 1.35
C SER A 219 -2.07 -4.32 0.00
N THR A 220 -2.81 -3.36 -0.53
CA THR A 220 -3.43 -3.44 -1.86
C THR A 220 -2.39 -3.60 -2.98
N LYS A 221 -1.17 -3.08 -2.78
CA LYS A 221 -0.05 -3.29 -3.70
C LYS A 221 0.37 -4.77 -3.75
N ILE A 222 0.57 -5.40 -2.58
CA ILE A 222 1.11 -6.76 -2.54
C ILE A 222 0.11 -7.76 -3.10
N VAL A 223 -1.18 -7.58 -2.84
CA VAL A 223 -2.22 -8.48 -3.38
C VAL A 223 -2.35 -8.36 -4.90
N ASN A 224 -2.07 -7.19 -5.48
CA ASN A 224 -2.00 -7.04 -6.93
C ASN A 224 -0.83 -7.84 -7.56
N ILE A 225 0.33 -7.83 -6.89
CA ILE A 225 1.57 -8.40 -7.45
C ILE A 225 1.61 -9.91 -7.29
N LEU A 226 1.21 -10.44 -6.14
CA LEU A 226 1.46 -11.84 -5.77
C LEU A 226 0.64 -12.86 -6.55
N GLY A 227 -0.43 -12.47 -7.23
CA GLY A 227 -1.11 -13.33 -8.19
C GLY A 227 -0.16 -13.85 -9.27
N GLY A 228 0.78 -13.04 -9.74
CA GLY A 228 1.82 -13.44 -10.70
C GLY A 228 2.90 -14.38 -10.13
N TYR A 229 2.93 -14.58 -8.81
CA TYR A 229 3.88 -15.45 -8.10
C TYR A 229 3.26 -16.77 -7.65
N GLY A 230 2.05 -17.10 -8.10
CA GLY A 230 1.39 -18.37 -7.79
C GLY A 230 0.52 -18.34 -6.53
N TYR A 231 0.34 -17.17 -5.90
CA TYR A 231 -0.58 -17.01 -4.78
C TYR A 231 -2.01 -16.67 -5.24
N THR A 232 -2.97 -17.01 -4.40
CA THR A 232 -4.32 -16.45 -4.43
C THR A 232 -4.41 -15.42 -3.30
N PRO A 233 -4.12 -14.15 -3.58
CA PRO A 233 -4.04 -13.14 -2.53
C PRO A 233 -5.42 -12.70 -2.06
N ALA A 234 -5.52 -12.38 -0.77
CA ALA A 234 -6.69 -11.80 -0.13
C ALA A 234 -6.33 -10.49 0.58
N LEU A 235 -7.31 -9.59 0.68
CA LEU A 235 -7.15 -8.25 1.24
C LEU A 235 -8.04 -8.08 2.48
N ALA A 236 -7.47 -7.61 3.58
CA ALA A 236 -8.20 -7.23 4.79
C ALA A 236 -7.51 -6.07 5.52
N THR A 237 -8.19 -5.46 6.48
CA THR A 237 -7.54 -4.48 7.36
C THR A 237 -6.43 -5.12 8.19
N MET A 238 -5.51 -4.32 8.73
CA MET A 238 -4.44 -4.84 9.58
C MET A 238 -4.99 -5.63 10.77
N GLU A 239 -6.05 -5.13 11.40
CA GLU A 239 -6.77 -5.78 12.49
C GLU A 239 -7.32 -7.15 12.09
N ASN A 240 -8.02 -7.20 10.95
CA ASN A 240 -8.60 -8.44 10.44
C ASN A 240 -7.51 -9.42 9.97
N CYS A 241 -6.39 -8.96 9.44
CA CYS A 241 -5.23 -9.80 9.13
C CYS A 241 -4.71 -10.51 10.39
N ILE A 242 -4.54 -9.78 11.50
CA ILE A 242 -4.11 -10.35 12.80
C ILE A 242 -5.16 -11.34 13.36
N LEU A 243 -6.43 -10.97 13.32
CA LEU A 243 -7.51 -11.87 13.79
C LEU A 243 -7.60 -13.12 12.92
N SER A 244 -7.42 -12.98 11.62
CA SER A 244 -7.40 -14.10 10.68
C SER A 244 -6.19 -15.03 10.93
N ALA A 245 -5.02 -14.48 11.26
CA ALA A 245 -3.85 -15.27 11.62
C ALA A 245 -4.09 -16.13 12.86
N VAL A 246 -4.84 -15.63 13.84
CA VAL A 246 -5.24 -16.39 15.04
C VAL A 246 -6.24 -17.50 14.71
N LYS A 247 -7.18 -17.25 13.79
CA LYS A 247 -8.22 -18.23 13.42
C LYS A 247 -7.77 -19.23 12.36
N GLY A 248 -6.91 -18.82 11.41
CA GLY A 248 -6.52 -19.58 10.23
C GLY A 248 -7.49 -19.39 9.04
N GLU A 249 -8.38 -18.42 9.14
CA GLU A 249 -9.39 -18.08 8.12
C GLU A 249 -9.71 -16.58 8.11
N ILE A 250 -10.21 -16.04 7.01
CA ILE A 250 -10.59 -14.63 6.87
C ILE A 250 -11.81 -14.32 7.76
N VAL A 251 -11.68 -13.28 8.61
CA VAL A 251 -12.73 -12.85 9.55
C VAL A 251 -13.60 -11.73 8.99
#